data_91545292f3ba9c7051cd70c1e87f86d7
#
_entry.id   91545292f3ba9c7051cd70c1e87f86d7
#
_cell.length_a   1.000
_cell.length_b   1.000
_cell.length_c   1.000
_cell.angle_alpha   90.00
_cell.angle_beta   90.00
_cell.angle_gamma   90.00
#
_symmetry.space_group_name_H-M   'P 1'
#
loop_
_entity.id
_entity.type
_entity.pdbx_description
1 polymer ?
#
loop_
_entity_poly.entity_id
_entity_poly.type
_entity_poly.pdbx_seq_one_letter_code
_entity_poly.pdbx_strand_id
1 'polypeptide(L)'
;AQSVSLADLGLMTTAKRVNFMQGDACNLKEIFTDYDLVFAGNLIDRLYEPLMFLESIQHRIRPGGLLILTSPYTWLEEYTPKSKWLGGIREAGEPVSTFDGLMNALSSRFEFKHRKDIPFTIRETSRKHQHSVAEMTVWKKKA
;
A
#
# COMPACT_ATOMS: atom_id res chain seq x y z
N ALA A 1 9.76 -11.36 25.00
CA ALA A 1 9.49 -10.13 24.25
C ALA A 1 10.78 -9.30 24.22
N GLN A 2 11.11 -8.73 23.06
CA GLN A 2 12.16 -7.72 22.96
C GLN A 2 11.48 -6.35 23.02
N SER A 3 11.90 -5.50 23.95
CA SER A 3 11.47 -4.11 24.03
C SER A 3 12.59 -3.21 23.51
N VAL A 4 12.20 -2.14 22.79
CA VAL A 4 13.12 -1.13 22.29
C VAL A 4 12.70 0.21 22.87
N SER A 5 13.65 0.93 23.50
CA SER A 5 13.41 2.25 24.05
C SER A 5 13.71 3.33 22.97
N LEU A 6 12.76 4.25 22.74
CA LEU A 6 12.99 5.40 21.86
C LEU A 6 14.08 6.33 22.40
N ALA A 7 14.28 6.36 23.72
CA ALA A 7 15.35 7.14 24.35
C ALA A 7 16.72 6.57 23.96
N ASP A 8 16.89 5.24 24.04
CA ASP A 8 18.15 4.57 23.68
C ASP A 8 18.49 4.74 22.19
N LEU A 9 17.46 4.90 21.34
CA LEU A 9 17.63 5.19 19.91
C LEU A 9 17.81 6.68 19.58
N GLY A 10 17.76 7.59 20.59
CA GLY A 10 17.83 9.03 20.35
C GLY A 10 16.60 9.61 19.64
N LEU A 11 15.47 8.93 19.63
CA LEU A 11 14.27 9.28 18.82
C LEU A 11 13.20 10.05 19.59
N MET A 12 13.43 10.41 20.87
CA MET A 12 12.43 11.09 21.71
C MET A 12 11.90 12.41 21.10
N THR A 13 12.78 13.21 20.50
CA THR A 13 12.39 14.47 19.83
C THR A 13 11.61 14.20 18.54
N THR A 14 12.02 13.20 17.79
CA THR A 14 11.35 12.79 16.52
C THR A 14 9.96 12.20 16.79
N ALA A 15 9.81 11.45 17.87
CA ALA A 15 8.53 10.85 18.25
C ALA A 15 7.41 11.88 18.44
N LYS A 16 7.73 13.10 18.87
CA LYS A 16 6.74 14.19 19.03
C LYS A 16 6.11 14.65 17.71
N ARG A 17 6.71 14.30 16.56
CA ARG A 17 6.20 14.61 15.21
C ARG A 17 5.37 13.48 14.60
N VAL A 18 5.20 12.38 15.30
CA VAL A 18 4.47 11.20 14.84
C VAL A 18 3.09 11.15 15.48
N ASN A 19 2.07 10.96 14.67
CA ASN A 19 0.71 10.72 15.12
C ASN A 19 0.25 9.34 14.67
N PHE A 20 -0.27 8.55 15.60
CA PHE A 20 -0.90 7.27 15.33
C PHE A 20 -2.40 7.41 15.47
N MET A 21 -3.14 6.87 14.52
CA MET A 21 -4.59 6.91 14.56
C MET A 21 -5.17 5.65 13.89
N GLN A 22 -6.34 5.26 14.34
CA GLN A 22 -7.13 4.25 13.66
C GLN A 22 -7.89 4.91 12.51
N GLY A 23 -7.95 4.24 11.36
CA GLY A 23 -8.69 4.72 10.20
C GLY A 23 -9.02 3.57 9.25
N ASP A 24 -10.05 3.78 8.44
CA ASP A 24 -10.38 2.94 7.31
C ASP A 24 -9.73 3.51 6.05
N ALA A 25 -8.87 2.73 5.41
CA ALA A 25 -8.15 3.19 4.21
C ALA A 25 -9.08 3.44 3.01
N CYS A 26 -10.21 2.73 2.95
CA CYS A 26 -11.24 2.98 1.93
C CYS A 26 -12.12 4.21 2.24
N ASN A 27 -12.06 4.75 3.47
CA ASN A 27 -12.84 5.91 3.90
C ASN A 27 -11.98 6.88 4.73
N LEU A 28 -10.91 7.39 4.14
CA LEU A 28 -10.01 8.35 4.78
C LEU A 28 -10.71 9.70 4.97
N LYS A 29 -10.54 10.29 6.15
CA LYS A 29 -11.08 11.62 6.47
C LYS A 29 -10.52 12.69 5.51
N GLU A 30 -11.34 13.66 5.13
CA GLU A 30 -10.97 14.74 4.20
C GLU A 30 -9.84 15.63 4.70
N ILE A 31 -9.66 15.73 6.03
CA ILE A 31 -8.56 16.51 6.63
C ILE A 31 -7.17 15.98 6.30
N PHE A 32 -7.05 14.73 5.84
CA PHE A 32 -5.76 14.13 5.46
C PHE A 32 -5.43 14.50 4.02
N THR A 33 -4.79 15.64 3.83
CA THR A 33 -4.41 16.19 2.51
C THR A 33 -2.97 16.69 2.51
N ASP A 34 -2.46 17.01 1.33
CA ASP A 34 -1.19 17.71 1.11
C ASP A 34 0.06 16.92 1.53
N TYR A 35 -0.03 15.60 1.55
CA TYR A 35 1.13 14.76 1.88
C TYR A 35 2.15 14.75 0.74
N ASP A 36 3.42 14.83 1.13
CA ASP A 36 4.57 14.64 0.22
C ASP A 36 4.67 13.20 -0.26
N LEU A 37 4.31 12.26 0.63
CA LEU A 37 4.40 10.84 0.39
C LEU A 37 3.31 10.11 1.16
N VAL A 38 2.67 9.15 0.49
CA VAL A 38 1.84 8.12 1.13
C VAL A 38 2.47 6.76 0.86
N PHE A 39 2.64 5.99 1.92
CA PHE A 39 3.12 4.61 1.85
C PHE A 39 2.02 3.64 2.30
N ALA A 40 1.60 2.75 1.41
CA ALA A 40 0.64 1.70 1.68
C ALA A 40 1.34 0.33 1.63
N GLY A 41 1.83 -0.11 2.79
CA GLY A 41 2.62 -1.32 2.92
C GLY A 41 1.77 -2.57 3.12
N ASN A 42 1.76 -3.48 2.13
CA ASN A 42 1.03 -4.75 2.14
C ASN A 42 -0.45 -4.57 2.49
N LEU A 43 -1.07 -3.54 1.93
CA LEU A 43 -2.43 -3.10 2.24
C LEU A 43 -3.44 -3.44 1.15
N ILE A 44 -3.08 -3.24 -0.13
CA ILE A 44 -4.03 -3.21 -1.25
C ILE A 44 -4.82 -4.52 -1.41
N ASP A 45 -4.21 -5.66 -1.15
CA ASP A 45 -4.80 -7.00 -1.24
C ASP A 45 -5.50 -7.44 0.07
N ARG A 46 -5.74 -6.47 0.99
CA ARG A 46 -6.46 -6.63 2.27
C ARG A 46 -7.62 -5.65 2.42
N LEU A 47 -7.86 -4.81 1.42
CA LEU A 47 -8.96 -3.84 1.41
C LEU A 47 -10.24 -4.48 0.86
N TYR A 48 -11.38 -4.15 1.45
CA TYR A 48 -12.68 -4.59 0.93
C TYR A 48 -13.06 -3.88 -0.39
N GLU A 49 -12.45 -2.71 -0.66
CA GLU A 49 -12.69 -1.90 -1.86
C GLU A 49 -11.38 -1.23 -2.34
N PRO A 50 -10.45 -1.98 -2.98
CA PRO A 50 -9.13 -1.44 -3.35
C PRO A 50 -9.20 -0.29 -4.36
N LEU A 51 -10.15 -0.29 -5.31
CA LEU A 51 -10.34 0.83 -6.24
C LEU A 51 -10.74 2.10 -5.52
N MET A 52 -11.65 2.04 -4.54
CA MET A 52 -12.05 3.20 -3.74
C MET A 52 -10.84 3.83 -3.02
N PHE A 53 -9.94 3.01 -2.47
CA PHE A 53 -8.68 3.50 -1.89
C PHE A 53 -7.84 4.23 -2.95
N LEU A 54 -7.60 3.63 -4.11
CA LEU A 54 -6.78 4.22 -5.18
C LEU A 54 -7.38 5.52 -5.73
N GLU A 55 -8.69 5.59 -5.84
CA GLU A 55 -9.41 6.80 -6.24
C GLU A 55 -9.33 7.90 -5.18
N SER A 56 -9.45 7.56 -3.91
CA SER A 56 -9.41 8.52 -2.82
C SER A 56 -8.01 9.08 -2.56
N ILE A 57 -6.97 8.24 -2.71
CA ILE A 57 -5.60 8.59 -2.31
C ILE A 57 -5.02 9.73 -3.12
N GLN A 58 -5.48 9.93 -4.37
CA GLN A 58 -5.06 11.06 -5.18
C GLN A 58 -5.35 12.42 -4.53
N HIS A 59 -6.39 12.50 -3.72
CA HIS A 59 -6.79 13.73 -3.02
C HIS A 59 -5.98 13.98 -1.74
N ARG A 60 -5.17 12.99 -1.32
CA ARG A 60 -4.36 13.05 -0.10
C ARG A 60 -2.93 13.50 -0.37
N ILE A 61 -2.47 13.36 -1.60
CA ILE A 61 -1.10 13.64 -2.02
C ILE A 61 -1.07 14.95 -2.80
N ARG A 62 -0.12 15.82 -2.52
CA ARG A 62 0.07 17.07 -3.27
C ARG A 62 0.59 16.80 -4.70
N PRO A 63 0.41 17.71 -5.66
CA PRO A 63 1.06 17.61 -6.96
C PRO A 63 2.56 17.39 -6.82
N GLY A 64 3.11 16.44 -7.57
CA GLY A 64 4.52 16.04 -7.48
C GLY A 64 4.89 15.12 -6.30
N GLY A 65 3.97 14.89 -5.36
CA GLY A 65 4.16 13.95 -4.26
C GLY A 65 4.12 12.49 -4.72
N LEU A 66 4.47 11.57 -3.83
CA LEU A 66 4.67 10.16 -4.15
C LEU A 66 3.61 9.27 -3.46
N LEU A 67 3.15 8.27 -4.20
CA LEU A 67 2.46 7.10 -3.67
C LEU A 67 3.40 5.90 -3.82
N ILE A 68 3.66 5.19 -2.72
CA ILE A 68 4.40 3.94 -2.72
C ILE A 68 3.47 2.84 -2.22
N LEU A 69 3.30 1.81 -3.02
CA LEU A 69 2.54 0.62 -2.68
C LEU A 69 3.49 -0.56 -2.58
N THR A 70 3.32 -1.41 -1.57
CA THR A 70 3.90 -2.76 -1.58
C THR A 70 2.80 -3.78 -1.40
N SER A 71 2.86 -4.91 -2.10
CA SER A 71 1.93 -6.01 -1.90
C SER A 71 2.49 -7.32 -2.45
N PRO A 72 2.31 -8.45 -1.75
CA PRO A 72 2.56 -9.78 -2.29
C PRO A 72 1.44 -10.26 -3.22
N TYR A 73 0.37 -9.46 -3.42
CA TYR A 73 -0.80 -9.77 -4.25
C TYR A 73 -1.46 -11.12 -3.89
N THR A 74 -1.48 -11.43 -2.61
CA THR A 74 -2.15 -12.62 -2.09
C THR A 74 -3.63 -12.33 -1.82
N TRP A 75 -4.37 -12.09 -2.90
CA TRP A 75 -5.80 -11.82 -2.85
C TRP A 75 -6.55 -12.97 -2.15
N LEU A 76 -7.42 -12.63 -1.19
CA LEU A 76 -8.27 -13.58 -0.46
C LEU A 76 -9.69 -13.02 -0.40
N GLU A 77 -10.67 -13.86 -0.70
CA GLU A 77 -12.10 -13.45 -0.72
C GLU A 77 -12.64 -13.04 0.65
N GLU A 78 -11.99 -13.48 1.74
CA GLU A 78 -12.34 -13.04 3.11
C GLU A 78 -12.09 -11.55 3.35
N TYR A 79 -11.15 -10.91 2.61
CA TYR A 79 -10.85 -9.48 2.71
C TYR A 79 -11.44 -8.70 1.55
N THR A 80 -11.21 -9.18 0.33
CA THR A 80 -11.59 -8.51 -0.91
C THR A 80 -12.46 -9.43 -1.74
N PRO A 81 -13.72 -9.11 -2.01
CA PRO A 81 -14.53 -9.88 -2.96
C PRO A 81 -13.82 -10.04 -4.31
N LYS A 82 -13.85 -11.23 -4.89
CA LYS A 82 -13.10 -11.55 -6.12
C LYS A 82 -13.41 -10.61 -7.29
N SER A 83 -14.64 -10.11 -7.38
CA SER A 83 -15.06 -9.11 -8.39
C SER A 83 -14.37 -7.76 -8.27
N LYS A 84 -13.65 -7.52 -7.15
CA LYS A 84 -12.94 -6.27 -6.84
C LYS A 84 -11.42 -6.43 -6.85
N TRP A 85 -10.92 -7.62 -7.17
CA TRP A 85 -9.50 -7.85 -7.33
C TRP A 85 -8.96 -7.04 -8.50
N LEU A 86 -7.82 -6.41 -8.31
CA LEU A 86 -7.16 -5.61 -9.36
C LEU A 86 -6.38 -6.48 -10.37
N GLY A 87 -6.26 -7.76 -10.10
CA GLY A 87 -5.57 -8.72 -10.96
C GLY A 87 -5.53 -10.10 -10.31
N GLY A 88 -4.75 -11.03 -10.90
CA GLY A 88 -4.84 -12.44 -10.54
C GLY A 88 -6.11 -13.11 -11.08
N ILE A 89 -6.75 -12.48 -12.08
CA ILE A 89 -7.98 -12.89 -12.74
C ILE A 89 -7.75 -13.06 -14.24
N ARG A 90 -8.77 -13.53 -14.95
CA ARG A 90 -8.79 -13.53 -16.43
C ARG A 90 -9.93 -12.65 -16.93
N GLU A 91 -9.62 -11.78 -17.88
CA GLU A 91 -10.60 -10.98 -18.62
C GLU A 91 -10.56 -11.38 -20.08
N ALA A 92 -11.69 -11.67 -20.69
CA ALA A 92 -11.81 -12.17 -22.07
C ALA A 92 -10.84 -13.34 -22.40
N GLY A 93 -10.50 -14.17 -21.39
CA GLY A 93 -9.59 -15.30 -21.53
C GLY A 93 -8.10 -14.96 -21.25
N GLU A 94 -7.73 -13.69 -21.26
CA GLU A 94 -6.35 -13.25 -21.01
C GLU A 94 -6.07 -13.04 -19.53
N PRO A 95 -4.85 -13.39 -19.02
CA PRO A 95 -4.46 -13.15 -17.65
C PRO A 95 -4.23 -11.65 -17.40
N VAL A 96 -4.83 -11.10 -16.34
CA VAL A 96 -4.62 -9.73 -15.88
C VAL A 96 -3.77 -9.77 -14.62
N SER A 97 -2.59 -9.16 -14.65
CA SER A 97 -1.76 -9.01 -13.46
C SER A 97 -2.29 -7.89 -12.55
N THR A 98 -1.97 -7.94 -11.25
CA THR A 98 -2.34 -6.82 -10.35
C THR A 98 -1.63 -5.53 -10.75
N PHE A 99 -0.43 -5.61 -11.31
CA PHE A 99 0.26 -4.43 -11.83
C PHE A 99 -0.50 -3.76 -12.99
N ASP A 100 -1.09 -4.54 -13.91
CA ASP A 100 -1.94 -3.98 -14.98
C ASP A 100 -3.17 -3.28 -14.40
N GLY A 101 -3.80 -3.87 -13.38
CA GLY A 101 -4.91 -3.23 -12.65
C GLY A 101 -4.50 -1.93 -11.96
N LEU A 102 -3.31 -1.87 -11.35
CA LEU A 102 -2.77 -0.64 -10.78
C LEU A 102 -2.49 0.41 -11.86
N MET A 103 -1.91 0.01 -13.00
CA MET A 103 -1.69 0.90 -14.15
C MET A 103 -3.01 1.51 -14.64
N ASN A 104 -4.05 0.69 -14.79
CA ASN A 104 -5.37 1.16 -15.22
C ASN A 104 -5.98 2.15 -14.22
N ALA A 105 -5.87 1.87 -12.92
CA ALA A 105 -6.45 2.71 -11.87
C ALA A 105 -5.70 4.04 -11.66
N LEU A 106 -4.37 4.04 -11.79
CA LEU A 106 -3.53 5.17 -11.36
C LEU A 106 -3.02 6.05 -12.51
N SER A 107 -2.85 5.51 -13.74
CA SER A 107 -2.12 6.21 -14.82
C SER A 107 -2.77 7.52 -15.28
N SER A 108 -4.06 7.73 -15.05
CA SER A 108 -4.73 9.01 -15.34
C SER A 108 -4.22 10.16 -14.45
N ARG A 109 -3.88 9.88 -13.19
CA ARG A 109 -3.52 10.87 -12.16
C ARG A 109 -2.07 10.79 -11.69
N PHE A 110 -1.44 9.64 -11.90
CA PHE A 110 -0.08 9.37 -11.47
C PHE A 110 0.79 8.96 -12.67
N GLU A 111 2.06 9.29 -12.58
CA GLU A 111 3.10 8.79 -13.45
C GLU A 111 3.81 7.63 -12.75
N PHE A 112 3.84 6.46 -13.39
CA PHE A 112 4.61 5.33 -12.90
C PHE A 112 6.11 5.65 -12.94
N LYS A 113 6.84 5.41 -11.84
CA LYS A 113 8.26 5.72 -11.71
C LYS A 113 9.15 4.49 -11.58
N HIS A 114 8.75 3.53 -10.78
CA HIS A 114 9.61 2.39 -10.47
C HIS A 114 8.82 1.22 -9.92
N ARG A 115 9.31 -0.01 -10.14
CA ARG A 115 8.89 -1.20 -9.41
C ARG A 115 10.08 -2.09 -9.06
N LYS A 116 9.96 -2.80 -7.95
CA LYS A 116 10.99 -3.70 -7.45
C LYS A 116 10.40 -4.75 -6.54
N ASP A 117 10.90 -5.98 -6.62
CA ASP A 117 10.60 -7.03 -5.67
C ASP A 117 11.32 -6.79 -4.34
N ILE A 118 10.57 -6.89 -3.25
CA ILE A 118 11.04 -6.74 -1.88
C ILE A 118 10.78 -8.04 -1.13
N PRO A 119 11.80 -8.91 -0.99
CA PRO A 119 11.65 -10.09 -0.15
C PRO A 119 11.60 -9.71 1.34
N PHE A 120 10.74 -10.38 2.08
CA PHE A 120 10.64 -10.21 3.52
C PHE A 120 10.25 -11.52 4.21
N THR A 121 10.51 -11.59 5.51
CA THR A 121 10.21 -12.76 6.30
C THR A 121 9.42 -12.37 7.55
N ILE A 122 8.29 -13.02 7.75
CA ILE A 122 7.48 -12.89 8.96
C ILE A 122 7.80 -14.07 9.88
N ARG A 123 8.18 -13.78 11.12
CA ARG A 123 8.33 -14.80 12.15
C ARG A 123 6.97 -15.07 12.79
N GLU A 124 6.41 -16.25 12.56
CA GLU A 124 5.13 -16.67 13.18
C GLU A 124 5.35 -17.27 14.58
N THR A 125 6.38 -18.11 14.72
CA THR A 125 6.78 -18.72 16.00
C THR A 125 8.31 -18.73 16.12
N SER A 126 8.84 -19.29 17.21
CA SER A 126 10.28 -19.49 17.36
C SER A 126 10.90 -20.43 16.29
N ARG A 127 10.07 -21.27 15.66
CA ARG A 127 10.52 -22.30 14.70
C ARG A 127 9.82 -22.21 13.34
N LYS A 128 8.89 -21.24 13.13
CA LYS A 128 8.15 -21.09 11.88
C LYS A 128 8.31 -19.67 11.34
N HIS A 129 8.73 -19.56 10.11
CA HIS A 129 8.89 -18.31 9.38
C HIS A 129 8.15 -18.42 8.04
N GLN A 130 7.46 -17.39 7.67
CA GLN A 130 6.86 -17.22 6.34
C GLN A 130 7.78 -16.30 5.53
N HIS A 131 8.29 -16.81 4.41
CA HIS A 131 9.02 -15.99 3.44
C HIS A 131 8.06 -15.55 2.33
N SER A 132 8.07 -14.28 2.00
CA SER A 132 7.21 -13.68 0.97
C SER A 132 7.99 -12.66 0.16
N VAL A 133 7.51 -12.38 -1.05
CA VAL A 133 8.03 -11.31 -1.89
C VAL A 133 6.88 -10.36 -2.18
N ALA A 134 7.02 -9.09 -1.80
CA ALA A 134 6.10 -8.04 -2.20
C ALA A 134 6.66 -7.30 -3.41
N GLU A 135 5.83 -7.00 -4.40
CA GLU A 135 6.17 -6.01 -5.41
C GLU A 135 5.97 -4.62 -4.82
N MET A 136 7.00 -3.78 -4.89
CA MET A 136 6.92 -2.35 -4.60
C MET A 136 6.72 -1.59 -5.90
N THR A 137 5.74 -0.69 -5.92
CA THR A 137 5.51 0.24 -7.03
C THR A 137 5.54 1.68 -6.54
N VAL A 138 6.17 2.56 -7.30
CA VAL A 138 6.32 4.00 -7.00
C VAL A 138 5.65 4.84 -8.06
N TRP A 139 4.78 5.74 -7.63
CA TRP A 139 3.95 6.57 -8.46
C TRP A 139 4.11 8.04 -8.07
N LYS A 140 4.34 8.93 -9.04
CA LYS A 140 4.41 10.37 -8.81
C LYS A 140 3.09 11.02 -9.23
N LYS A 141 2.46 11.78 -8.34
CA LYS A 141 1.24 12.51 -8.69
C LYS A 141 1.55 13.56 -9.77
N LYS A 142 0.75 13.58 -10.82
CA LYS A 142 0.80 14.59 -11.88
C LYS A 142 0.38 15.97 -11.33
N ALA A 143 0.80 17.01 -12.03
CA ALA A 143 0.39 18.38 -11.72
C ALA A 143 -1.12 18.60 -11.92
#